data_239c68cd7aeceea40102307708d1c999
#
_entry.id   239c68cd7aeceea40102307708d1c999
#
_cell.length_a   1.000
_cell.length_b   1.000
_cell.length_c   1.000
_cell.angle_alpha   90.00
_cell.angle_beta   90.00
_cell.angle_gamma   90.00
#
_symmetry.space_group_name_H-M   'P 1'
#
loop_
_entity.id
_entity.type
_entity.pdbx_description
1 polymer ?
#
loop_
_entity_poly.entity_id
_entity_poly.type
_entity_poly.pdbx_seq_one_letter_code
_entity_poly.pdbx_strand_id
1 'polypeptide(L)'
;MGLDEMDRNEALNYWLSSSDSDYRAMIHLFEKGHYTWSLFIGHLVIEKLLKAYYLQQTNDIPPFTHDLVRLVEKSKLVLDENQKDVLDTISTFNLQSRYDDYKMSFYQKCTKQFTSHKNGLMR
;
A
#
# COMPACT_ATOMS: atom_id res chain seq x y z
N MET A 1 9.86 -17.81 -17.10
CA MET A 1 9.20 -17.32 -18.31
C MET A 1 8.56 -15.97 -18.06
N GLY A 2 8.79 -15.03 -18.94
CA GLY A 2 8.20 -13.71 -18.81
C GLY A 2 6.80 -13.64 -19.38
N LEU A 3 6.16 -12.53 -19.15
CA LEU A 3 4.86 -12.24 -19.73
C LEU A 3 5.04 -11.85 -21.21
N ASP A 4 4.04 -12.15 -22.04
CA ASP A 4 4.06 -11.61 -23.38
C ASP A 4 3.84 -10.08 -23.34
N GLU A 5 4.09 -9.42 -24.46
CA GLU A 5 4.09 -7.95 -24.50
C GLU A 5 2.73 -7.36 -24.13
N MET A 6 1.65 -7.97 -24.61
CA MET A 6 0.29 -7.49 -24.32
C MET A 6 -0.02 -7.62 -22.83
N ASP A 7 0.22 -8.79 -22.27
CA ASP A 7 -0.02 -9.05 -20.84
C ASP A 7 0.85 -8.16 -19.97
N ARG A 8 2.09 -7.94 -20.39
CA ARG A 8 3.02 -7.06 -19.69
C ARG A 8 2.50 -5.62 -19.68
N ASN A 9 2.08 -5.12 -20.82
CA ASN A 9 1.55 -3.75 -20.92
C ASN A 9 0.28 -3.60 -20.09
N GLU A 10 -0.58 -4.57 -20.12
CA GLU A 10 -1.82 -4.56 -19.34
C GLU A 10 -1.51 -4.55 -17.84
N ALA A 11 -0.60 -5.40 -17.40
CA ALA A 11 -0.19 -5.45 -16.00
C ALA A 11 0.49 -4.16 -15.57
N LEU A 12 1.36 -3.62 -16.40
CA LEU A 12 2.06 -2.36 -16.12
C LEU A 12 1.04 -1.22 -15.97
N ASN A 13 0.09 -1.12 -16.89
CA ASN A 13 -0.96 -0.12 -16.82
C ASN A 13 -1.80 -0.28 -15.55
N TYR A 14 -2.09 -1.49 -15.15
CA TYR A 14 -2.82 -1.76 -13.92
C TYR A 14 -2.09 -1.19 -12.71
N TRP A 15 -0.79 -1.52 -12.57
CA TRP A 15 -0.03 -1.05 -11.41
C TRP A 15 0.11 0.46 -11.38
N LEU A 16 0.37 1.08 -12.53
CA LEU A 16 0.54 2.52 -12.63
C LEU A 16 -0.78 3.25 -12.37
N SER A 17 -1.86 2.80 -12.98
CA SER A 17 -3.19 3.41 -12.80
C SER A 17 -3.68 3.26 -11.36
N SER A 18 -3.45 2.09 -10.78
CA SER A 18 -3.85 1.82 -9.40
C SER A 18 -3.05 2.69 -8.43
N SER A 19 -1.74 2.84 -8.67
CA SER A 19 -0.90 3.73 -7.88
C SER A 19 -1.37 5.18 -7.97
N ASP A 20 -1.70 5.63 -9.17
CA ASP A 20 -2.17 7.00 -9.39
C ASP A 20 -3.50 7.26 -8.66
N SER A 21 -4.41 6.30 -8.73
CA SER A 21 -5.68 6.38 -8.02
C SER A 21 -5.47 6.44 -6.51
N ASP A 22 -4.58 5.60 -6.00
CA ASP A 22 -4.24 5.61 -4.57
C ASP A 22 -3.60 6.93 -4.16
N TYR A 23 -2.76 7.49 -5.01
CA TYR A 23 -2.11 8.78 -4.72
C TYR A 23 -3.16 9.88 -4.53
N ARG A 24 -4.16 9.92 -5.39
CA ARG A 24 -5.24 10.92 -5.26
C ARG A 24 -6.04 10.70 -3.97
N ALA A 25 -6.33 9.45 -3.64
CA ALA A 25 -7.02 9.13 -2.38
C ALA A 25 -6.19 9.55 -1.18
N MET A 26 -4.87 9.32 -1.25
CA MET A 26 -3.94 9.72 -0.21
C MET A 26 -4.01 11.22 0.06
N ILE A 27 -3.98 12.02 -1.00
CA ILE A 27 -4.04 13.47 -0.89
C ILE A 27 -5.37 13.91 -0.26
N HIS A 28 -6.48 13.35 -0.71
CA HIS A 28 -7.81 13.67 -0.17
C HIS A 28 -7.90 13.33 1.31
N LEU A 29 -7.39 12.17 1.70
CA LEU A 29 -7.39 11.76 3.10
C LEU A 29 -6.54 12.69 3.95
N PHE A 30 -5.39 13.10 3.44
CA PHE A 30 -4.52 14.03 4.13
C PHE A 30 -5.21 15.38 4.32
N GLU A 31 -5.83 15.90 3.28
CA GLU A 31 -6.54 17.18 3.33
C GLU A 31 -7.71 17.17 4.33
N LYS A 32 -8.32 16.02 4.51
CA LYS A 32 -9.43 15.84 5.45
C LYS A 32 -8.97 15.46 6.86
N GLY A 33 -7.67 15.40 7.09
CA GLY A 33 -7.12 15.12 8.42
C GLY A 33 -7.06 13.64 8.78
N HIS A 34 -7.30 12.74 7.83
CA HIS A 34 -7.20 11.30 8.06
C HIS A 34 -5.77 10.83 7.82
N TYR A 35 -4.85 11.28 8.66
CA TYR A 35 -3.41 11.13 8.43
C TYR A 35 -2.96 9.67 8.45
N THR A 36 -3.46 8.88 9.39
CA THR A 36 -3.09 7.47 9.48
C THR A 36 -3.46 6.71 8.20
N TRP A 37 -4.67 6.92 7.73
CA TRP A 37 -5.13 6.30 6.49
C TRP A 37 -4.38 6.83 5.28
N SER A 38 -4.08 8.13 5.27
CA SER A 38 -3.29 8.74 4.21
C SER A 38 -1.90 8.08 4.11
N LEU A 39 -1.25 7.87 5.25
CA LEU A 39 0.08 7.23 5.29
C LEU A 39 0.01 5.77 4.84
N PHE A 40 -1.04 5.05 5.24
CA PHE A 40 -1.23 3.68 4.80
C PHE A 40 -1.42 3.60 3.28
N ILE A 41 -2.26 4.47 2.73
CA ILE A 41 -2.47 4.52 1.28
C ILE A 41 -1.17 4.94 0.58
N GLY A 42 -0.40 5.85 1.17
CA GLY A 42 0.92 6.23 0.65
C GLY A 42 1.87 5.05 0.54
N HIS A 43 1.83 4.14 1.51
CA HIS A 43 2.59 2.89 1.42
C HIS A 43 2.16 2.09 0.18
N LEU A 44 0.86 1.99 -0.07
CA LEU A 44 0.36 1.26 -1.24
C LEU A 44 0.80 1.92 -2.55
N VAL A 45 0.85 3.26 -2.59
CA VAL A 45 1.33 3.99 -3.77
C VAL A 45 2.74 3.54 -4.13
N ILE A 46 3.64 3.55 -3.15
CA ILE A 46 5.03 3.16 -3.35
C ILE A 46 5.15 1.68 -3.70
N GLU A 47 4.40 0.83 -3.01
CA GLU A 47 4.39 -0.61 -3.29
C GLU A 47 4.02 -0.88 -4.75
N LYS A 48 2.98 -0.23 -5.25
CA LYS A 48 2.51 -0.43 -6.63
C LYS A 48 3.49 0.12 -7.65
N LEU A 49 4.13 1.26 -7.35
CA LEU A 49 5.18 1.78 -8.22
C LEU A 49 6.38 0.85 -8.28
N LEU A 50 6.78 0.27 -7.16
CA LEU A 50 7.88 -0.68 -7.13
C LEU A 50 7.54 -1.96 -7.88
N LYS A 51 6.30 -2.41 -7.80
CA LYS A 51 5.85 -3.58 -8.58
C LYS A 51 5.84 -3.28 -10.06
N ALA A 52 5.44 -2.08 -10.47
CA ALA A 52 5.53 -1.66 -11.87
C ALA A 52 6.99 -1.65 -12.34
N TYR A 53 7.88 -1.10 -11.52
CA TYR A 53 9.31 -1.07 -11.82
C TYR A 53 9.89 -2.48 -11.95
N TYR A 54 9.54 -3.35 -11.01
CA TYR A 54 9.96 -4.75 -11.06
C TYR A 54 9.55 -5.39 -12.38
N LEU A 55 8.30 -5.20 -12.78
CA LEU A 55 7.78 -5.75 -14.02
C LEU A 55 8.56 -5.23 -15.23
N GLN A 56 8.90 -3.94 -15.25
CA GLN A 56 9.68 -3.36 -16.33
C GLN A 56 11.08 -3.96 -16.40
N GLN A 57 11.70 -4.21 -15.24
CA GLN A 57 13.08 -4.68 -15.19
C GLN A 57 13.20 -6.19 -15.48
N THR A 58 12.23 -6.98 -15.07
CA THR A 58 12.33 -8.43 -15.13
C THR A 58 11.40 -9.06 -16.16
N ASN A 59 10.41 -8.33 -16.63
CA ASN A 59 9.33 -8.86 -17.48
C ASN A 59 8.65 -10.07 -16.83
N ASP A 60 8.54 -10.05 -15.52
CA ASP A 60 7.97 -11.14 -14.75
C ASP A 60 6.94 -10.59 -13.77
N ILE A 61 6.06 -11.45 -13.30
CA ILE A 61 5.02 -11.07 -12.34
C ILE A 61 5.70 -10.62 -11.04
N PRO A 62 5.33 -9.45 -10.49
CA PRO A 62 5.91 -8.98 -9.24
C PRO A 62 5.65 -9.95 -8.09
N PRO A 63 6.59 -10.04 -7.14
CA PRO A 63 6.40 -10.91 -5.98
C PRO A 63 5.16 -10.51 -5.19
N PHE A 64 4.52 -11.50 -4.62
CA PHE A 64 3.33 -11.30 -3.80
C PHE A 64 3.78 -10.89 -2.41
N THR A 65 4.13 -9.63 -2.26
CA THR A 65 4.66 -9.10 -1.00
C THR A 65 4.27 -7.64 -0.84
N HIS A 66 4.17 -7.21 0.42
CA HIS A 66 3.99 -5.81 0.80
C HIS A 66 5.27 -5.22 1.38
N ASP A 67 6.36 -5.98 1.35
CA ASP A 67 7.65 -5.55 1.88
C ASP A 67 8.38 -4.73 0.82
N LEU A 68 8.47 -3.42 1.05
CA LEU A 68 9.06 -2.48 0.10
C LEU A 68 10.55 -2.74 -0.09
N VAL A 69 11.26 -3.06 0.97
CA VAL A 69 12.70 -3.35 0.91
C VAL A 69 12.94 -4.56 0.01
N ARG A 70 12.13 -5.59 0.18
CA ARG A 70 12.22 -6.80 -0.64
C ARG A 70 11.95 -6.49 -2.11
N LEU A 71 10.97 -5.65 -2.40
CA LEU A 71 10.66 -5.24 -3.77
C LEU A 71 11.84 -4.49 -4.39
N VAL A 72 12.46 -3.60 -3.64
CA VAL A 72 13.64 -2.85 -4.09
C VAL A 72 14.79 -3.81 -4.39
N GLU A 73 15.07 -4.73 -3.47
CA GLU A 73 16.15 -5.70 -3.63
C GLU A 73 15.94 -6.59 -4.85
N LYS A 74 14.73 -7.10 -5.01
CA LYS A 74 14.41 -8.01 -6.11
C LYS A 74 14.41 -7.31 -7.46
N SER A 75 14.08 -6.02 -7.52
CA SER A 75 14.13 -5.25 -8.75
C SER A 75 15.51 -4.67 -9.04
N LYS A 76 16.47 -4.88 -8.14
CA LYS A 76 17.85 -4.40 -8.25
C LYS A 76 17.93 -2.88 -8.37
N LEU A 77 16.97 -2.19 -7.77
CA LEU A 77 16.96 -0.75 -7.71
C LEU A 77 18.00 -0.28 -6.68
N VAL A 78 18.88 0.60 -7.11
CA VAL A 78 19.92 1.13 -6.24
C VAL A 78 19.42 2.42 -5.59
N LEU A 79 19.36 2.42 -4.26
CA LEU A 79 18.94 3.57 -3.49
C LEU A 79 20.13 4.12 -2.69
N ASP A 80 20.17 5.44 -2.54
CA ASP A 80 21.12 6.07 -1.62
C ASP A 80 20.62 5.94 -0.18
N GLU A 81 21.43 6.37 0.78
CA GLU A 81 21.10 6.21 2.20
C GLU A 81 19.85 7.00 2.59
N ASN A 82 19.67 8.20 2.03
CA ASN A 82 18.47 8.98 2.31
C ASN A 82 17.21 8.29 1.79
N GLN A 83 17.29 7.73 0.59
CA GLN A 83 16.17 7.00 0.00
C GLN A 83 15.85 5.75 0.79
N LYS A 84 16.87 5.03 1.29
CA LYS A 84 16.68 3.87 2.15
C LYS A 84 15.98 4.25 3.44
N ASP A 85 16.37 5.36 4.04
CA ASP A 85 15.76 5.86 5.27
C ASP A 85 14.30 6.21 5.06
N VAL A 86 13.99 6.89 3.93
CA VAL A 86 12.61 7.20 3.57
C VAL A 86 11.81 5.92 3.38
N LEU A 87 12.38 4.94 2.68
CA LEU A 87 11.74 3.67 2.44
C LEU A 87 11.44 2.94 3.75
N ASP A 88 12.41 2.91 4.66
CA ASP A 88 12.24 2.31 5.98
C ASP A 88 11.11 2.99 6.75
N THR A 89 11.06 4.32 6.67
CA THR A 89 9.99 5.08 7.33
C THR A 89 8.63 4.74 6.73
N ILE A 90 8.54 4.70 5.41
CA ILE A 90 7.29 4.36 4.73
C ILE A 90 6.86 2.93 5.09
N SER A 91 7.82 2.03 5.20
CA SER A 91 7.55 0.63 5.56
C SER A 91 6.90 0.51 6.94
N THR A 92 7.16 1.45 7.84
CA THR A 92 6.50 1.44 9.15
C THR A 92 5.00 1.71 9.06
N PHE A 93 4.54 2.28 7.95
CA PHE A 93 3.12 2.55 7.71
C PHE A 93 2.40 1.37 7.08
N ASN A 94 3.12 0.29 6.79
CA ASN A 94 2.50 -0.95 6.33
C ASN A 94 1.76 -1.58 7.50
N LEU A 95 0.45 -1.49 7.46
CA LEU A 95 -0.41 -2.02 8.51
C LEU A 95 -0.72 -3.50 8.33
N GLN A 96 -0.11 -4.17 7.33
CA GLN A 96 -0.45 -5.55 7.03
C GLN A 96 -0.20 -6.47 8.21
N SER A 97 1.00 -6.42 8.80
CA SER A 97 1.33 -7.25 9.96
C SER A 97 0.73 -6.70 11.25
N ARG A 98 0.67 -5.37 11.36
CA ARG A 98 0.06 -4.72 12.51
C ARG A 98 -1.44 -4.67 12.40
N TYR A 99 -1.93 -4.63 11.17
CA TYR A 99 -3.35 -4.49 10.90
C TYR A 99 -4.14 -5.67 11.46
N ASP A 100 -3.58 -6.85 11.44
CA ASP A 100 -4.27 -8.02 12.00
C ASP A 100 -4.49 -7.86 13.50
N ASP A 101 -3.48 -7.39 14.22
CA ASP A 101 -3.61 -7.13 15.66
C ASP A 101 -4.49 -5.92 15.93
N TYR A 102 -4.26 -4.84 15.21
CA TYR A 102 -5.09 -3.63 15.29
C TYR A 102 -6.50 -3.89 14.86
N LYS A 103 -6.66 -4.66 13.79
CA LYS A 103 -7.96 -5.01 13.24
C LYS A 103 -8.79 -5.75 14.28
N MET A 104 -8.20 -6.73 14.93
CA MET A 104 -8.91 -7.49 15.95
C MET A 104 -9.30 -6.58 17.12
N SER A 105 -8.33 -5.88 17.67
CA SER A 105 -8.54 -4.99 18.80
C SER A 105 -9.49 -3.83 18.45
N PHE A 106 -9.23 -3.18 17.33
CA PHE A 106 -10.02 -2.05 16.86
C PHE A 106 -11.42 -2.48 16.44
N TYR A 107 -11.52 -3.61 15.76
CA TYR A 107 -12.80 -4.15 15.33
C TYR A 107 -13.68 -4.47 16.54
N GLN A 108 -13.12 -5.12 17.54
CA GLN A 108 -13.84 -5.42 18.77
C GLN A 108 -14.33 -4.15 19.46
N LYS A 109 -13.47 -3.14 19.50
CA LYS A 109 -13.79 -1.85 20.10
C LYS A 109 -14.89 -1.12 19.31
N CYS A 110 -14.77 -1.08 18.00
CA CYS A 110 -15.75 -0.45 17.13
C CYS A 110 -17.09 -1.17 17.17
N THR A 111 -17.07 -2.50 17.19
CA THR A 111 -18.29 -3.29 17.28
C THR A 111 -19.02 -2.97 18.56
N LYS A 112 -18.29 -2.88 19.66
CA LYS A 112 -18.85 -2.54 20.96
C LYS A 112 -19.47 -1.15 20.97
N GLN A 113 -18.72 -0.18 20.45
CA GLN A 113 -19.20 1.21 20.36
C GLN A 113 -20.35 1.36 19.39
N PHE A 114 -20.25 0.68 18.25
CA PHE A 114 -21.32 0.72 17.24
C PHE A 114 -22.61 0.14 17.78
N THR A 115 -22.53 -0.95 18.51
CA THR A 115 -23.71 -1.56 19.12
C THR A 115 -24.36 -0.58 20.10
N SER A 116 -23.57 0.08 20.91
CA SER A 116 -24.02 1.11 21.83
C SER A 116 -24.67 2.29 21.11
N HIS A 117 -23.99 2.80 20.08
CA HIS A 117 -24.49 3.91 19.27
C HIS A 117 -25.76 3.54 18.51
N LYS A 118 -25.77 2.35 17.93
CA LYS A 118 -26.95 1.86 17.21
C LYS A 118 -28.16 1.86 18.10
N ASN A 119 -27.99 1.38 19.32
CA ASN A 119 -29.08 1.38 20.30
C ASN A 119 -29.54 2.80 20.63
N GLY A 120 -28.60 3.75 20.68
CA GLY A 120 -28.92 5.15 20.91
C GLY A 120 -29.56 5.82 19.72
N LEU A 121 -29.02 5.57 18.52
CA LEU A 121 -29.48 6.22 17.30
C LEU A 121 -30.84 5.73 16.81
N MET A 122 -31.17 4.53 17.11
CA MET A 122 -32.41 3.92 16.65
C MET A 122 -33.60 4.18 17.59
N ARG A 123 -33.39 4.98 18.60
CA ARG A 123 -34.44 5.37 19.54
C ARG A 123 -35.24 6.60 19.11
#